data_501b264d314f0e185ef146afd8052d82
#
_entry.id   501b264d314f0e185ef146afd8052d82
#
_cell.length_a   1.000
_cell.length_b   1.000
_cell.length_c   1.000
_cell.angle_alpha   90.00
_cell.angle_beta   90.00
_cell.angle_gamma   90.00
#
_symmetry.space_group_name_H-M   'P 1'
#
loop_
_entity.id
_entity.type
_entity.pdbx_description
1 polymer ?
#
loop_
_entity_poly.entity_id
_entity_poly.type
_entity_poly.pdbx_seq_one_letter_code
_entity_poly.pdbx_strand_id
1 'polypeptide(L)' 'AGFLEWYQQTIWNYANNLRMNQAARLLRDTDCNIHEIAANVGYQSPAAFTNMFKNWCGLTPGQFRAQIAAEA' A
#
# COMPACT_ATOMS: atom_id res chain seq x y z
N ALA A 1 22.21 12.82 -12.60
CA ALA A 1 22.29 11.90 -11.49
C ALA A 1 23.02 12.56 -10.34
N GLY A 2 22.35 12.74 -9.26
CA GLY A 2 22.99 13.39 -8.18
C GLY A 2 22.38 13.07 -6.84
N PHE A 3 22.96 13.68 -5.84
CA PHE A 3 22.52 13.56 -4.48
C PHE A 3 21.05 13.92 -4.32
N LEU A 4 20.60 14.95 -5.03
CA LEU A 4 19.22 15.43 -4.97
C LEU A 4 18.22 14.38 -5.43
N GLU A 5 18.53 13.69 -6.52
CA GLU A 5 17.64 12.64 -7.02
C GLU A 5 17.53 11.48 -6.04
N TRP A 6 18.66 11.06 -5.49
CA TRP A 6 18.67 10.01 -4.50
C TRP A 6 17.87 10.41 -3.27
N TYR A 7 18.05 11.64 -2.81
CA TYR A 7 17.38 12.15 -1.63
C TYR A 7 15.86 12.19 -1.83
N GLN A 8 15.41 12.67 -2.99
CA GLN A 8 13.99 12.73 -3.31
C GLN A 8 13.38 11.34 -3.38
N GLN A 9 14.07 10.38 -3.98
CA GLN A 9 13.60 9.01 -4.03
C GLN A 9 13.49 8.39 -2.63
N THR A 10 14.44 8.69 -1.78
CA THR A 10 14.43 8.15 -0.42
C THR A 10 13.24 8.68 0.36
N ILE A 11 12.94 9.98 0.24
CA ILE A 11 11.79 10.58 0.91
C ILE A 11 10.50 9.99 0.36
N TRP A 12 10.39 9.86 -0.95
CA TRP A 12 9.21 9.29 -1.58
C TRP A 12 8.98 7.84 -1.12
N ASN A 13 10.05 7.05 -1.10
CA ASN A 13 9.96 5.66 -0.65
C ASN A 13 9.51 5.57 0.80
N TYR A 14 10.00 6.45 1.65
CA TYR A 14 9.62 6.46 3.04
C TYR A 14 8.13 6.76 3.20
N ALA A 15 7.64 7.80 2.53
CA ALA A 15 6.22 8.16 2.59
C ALA A 15 5.34 7.04 2.03
N ASN A 16 5.77 6.42 0.93
CA ASN A 16 5.04 5.32 0.33
C ASN A 16 4.99 4.11 1.26
N ASN A 17 6.09 3.81 1.92
CA ASN A 17 6.13 2.72 2.90
C ASN A 17 5.15 2.94 4.04
N LEU A 18 5.06 4.17 4.55
CA LEU A 18 4.10 4.49 5.61
C LEU A 18 2.67 4.25 5.15
N ARG A 19 2.34 4.70 3.94
CA ARG A 19 1.00 4.51 3.38
C ARG A 19 0.69 3.03 3.18
N MET A 20 1.64 2.28 2.64
CA MET A 20 1.42 0.86 2.40
C MET A 20 1.33 0.08 3.70
N ASN A 21 2.11 0.42 4.71
CA ASN A 21 2.00 -0.20 6.02
C ASN A 21 0.64 0.08 6.65
N GLN A 22 0.12 1.30 6.51
CA GLN A 22 -1.20 1.63 7.00
C GLN A 22 -2.28 0.84 6.26
N ALA A 23 -2.14 0.72 4.94
CA ALA A 23 -3.07 -0.07 4.14
C ALA A 23 -3.05 -1.54 4.57
N ALA A 24 -1.86 -2.09 4.81
CA ALA A 24 -1.73 -3.47 5.27
C ALA A 24 -2.45 -3.68 6.60
N ARG A 25 -2.33 -2.74 7.52
CA ARG A 25 -3.04 -2.80 8.79
C ARG A 25 -4.56 -2.80 8.59
N LEU A 26 -5.05 -1.93 7.74
CA LEU A 26 -6.49 -1.87 7.46
C LEU A 26 -6.97 -3.16 6.82
N LEU A 27 -6.19 -3.75 5.92
CA LEU A 27 -6.53 -5.02 5.31
C LEU A 27 -6.57 -6.15 6.34
N ARG A 28 -5.69 -6.11 7.31
CA ARG A 28 -5.59 -7.15 8.34
C ARG A 28 -6.63 -6.98 9.45
N ASP A 29 -6.80 -5.75 9.93
CA ASP A 29 -7.53 -5.49 11.17
C ASP A 29 -8.97 -5.05 10.95
N THR A 30 -9.37 -4.71 9.73
CA THR A 30 -10.71 -4.22 9.44
C THR A 30 -11.33 -4.95 8.27
N ASP A 31 -12.65 -4.80 8.11
CA ASP A 31 -13.40 -5.32 6.97
C ASP A 31 -13.59 -4.28 5.87
N CYS A 32 -12.88 -3.15 5.94
CA CYS A 32 -12.97 -2.12 4.93
C CYS A 32 -12.64 -2.68 3.55
N ASN A 33 -13.40 -2.25 2.53
CA ASN A 33 -13.12 -2.69 1.18
C ASN A 33 -11.93 -1.92 0.60
N ILE A 34 -11.46 -2.36 -0.56
CA ILE A 34 -10.25 -1.78 -1.17
C ILE A 34 -10.46 -0.31 -1.51
N HIS A 35 -11.67 0.08 -1.93
CA HIS A 35 -12.00 1.48 -2.20
C HIS A 35 -11.80 2.36 -0.96
N GLU A 36 -12.32 1.90 0.16
CA GLU A 36 -12.22 2.66 1.40
C GLU A 36 -10.78 2.76 1.87
N ILE A 37 -10.02 1.68 1.76
CA ILE A 37 -8.63 1.67 2.16
C ILE A 37 -7.81 2.61 1.27
N ALA A 38 -8.03 2.57 -0.05
CA ALA A 38 -7.34 3.45 -0.98
C ALA A 38 -7.57 4.91 -0.62
N ALA A 39 -8.82 5.28 -0.33
CA ALA A 39 -9.16 6.65 0.05
C ALA A 39 -8.50 7.04 1.37
N ASN A 40 -8.50 6.14 2.34
CA ASN A 40 -7.93 6.40 3.65
C ASN A 40 -6.41 6.66 3.60
N VAL A 41 -5.72 5.98 2.70
CA VAL A 41 -4.27 6.18 2.58
C VAL A 41 -3.89 7.23 1.54
N GLY A 42 -4.88 7.93 0.96
CA GLY A 42 -4.63 9.09 0.13
C GLY A 42 -4.52 8.83 -1.35
N TYR A 43 -5.02 7.71 -1.85
CA TYR A 43 -5.05 7.43 -3.28
C TYR A 43 -6.38 7.82 -3.88
N GLN A 44 -6.35 8.42 -5.07
CA GLN A 44 -7.55 8.89 -5.73
C GLN A 44 -8.31 7.75 -6.42
N SER A 45 -7.62 6.68 -6.80
CA SER A 45 -8.28 5.57 -7.45
C SER A 45 -7.82 4.24 -6.84
N PRO A 46 -8.73 3.26 -6.76
CA PRO A 46 -8.36 1.93 -6.28
C PRO A 46 -7.34 1.24 -7.18
N ALA A 47 -7.36 1.54 -8.48
CA ALA A 47 -6.41 0.95 -9.42
C ALA A 47 -4.98 1.41 -9.13
N ALA A 48 -4.80 2.71 -8.87
CA ALA A 48 -3.49 3.25 -8.52
C ALA A 48 -2.99 2.64 -7.22
N PHE A 49 -3.86 2.56 -6.22
CA PHE A 49 -3.50 1.95 -4.94
C PHE A 49 -3.11 0.49 -5.12
N THR A 50 -3.90 -0.28 -5.88
CA THR A 50 -3.64 -1.70 -6.12
C THR A 50 -2.28 -1.91 -6.76
N ASN A 51 -1.95 -1.10 -7.77
CA ASN A 51 -0.66 -1.20 -8.44
C ASN A 51 0.50 -0.90 -7.50
N MET A 52 0.37 0.15 -6.69
CA MET A 52 1.41 0.52 -5.74
C MET A 52 1.58 -0.54 -4.66
N PHE A 53 0.48 -1.06 -4.15
CA PHE A 53 0.54 -2.09 -3.13
C PHE A 53 1.22 -3.35 -3.66
N LYS A 54 0.85 -3.76 -4.88
CA LYS A 54 1.47 -4.94 -5.51
C LYS A 54 2.95 -4.73 -5.73
N ASN A 55 3.36 -3.54 -6.17
CA ASN A 55 4.78 -3.22 -6.35
C ASN A 55 5.53 -3.22 -5.02
N TRP A 56 4.85 -2.85 -3.95
CA TRP A 56 5.47 -2.76 -2.64
C TRP A 56 5.72 -4.13 -2.03
N CYS A 57 4.76 -5.04 -2.07
CA CYS A 57 4.87 -6.32 -1.38
C CYS A 57 4.72 -7.55 -2.29
N GLY A 58 4.45 -7.34 -3.58
CA GLY A 58 4.32 -8.45 -4.52
C GLY A 58 2.93 -9.06 -4.60
N LEU A 59 2.00 -8.61 -3.76
CA LEU A 59 0.62 -9.11 -3.74
C LEU A 59 -0.36 -7.98 -3.92
N THR A 60 -1.46 -8.25 -4.62
CA THR A 60 -2.56 -7.28 -4.64
C THR A 60 -3.19 -7.19 -3.24
N PRO A 61 -3.89 -6.10 -2.93
CA PRO A 61 -4.57 -6.01 -1.63
C PRO A 61 -5.53 -7.15 -1.37
N GLY A 62 -6.26 -7.60 -2.39
CA GLY A 62 -7.15 -8.73 -2.26
C GLY A 62 -6.42 -10.03 -1.96
N GLN A 63 -5.32 -10.28 -2.65
CA GLN A 63 -4.48 -11.45 -2.40
C GLN A 63 -3.88 -11.42 -1.00
N PHE A 64 -3.44 -10.25 -0.58
CA PHE A 64 -2.86 -10.06 0.75
C PHE A 64 -3.88 -10.41 1.83
N ARG A 65 -5.10 -9.90 1.69
CA ARG A 65 -6.17 -10.19 2.66
C ARG A 65 -6.53 -11.68 2.68
N ALA A 66 -6.60 -12.30 1.51
CA ALA A 66 -6.91 -13.72 1.41
C ALA A 66 -5.84 -14.58 2.08
N GLN A 67 -4.58 -14.19 1.93
CA GLN A 67 -3.47 -14.90 2.53
C GLN A 67 -3.50 -14.80 4.06
N ILE A 68 -3.80 -13.62 4.58
CA ILE A 68 -3.93 -13.44 6.03
C ILE A 68 -5.08 -14.30 6.56
N ALA A 69 -6.20 -14.32 5.86
CA ALA A 69 -7.35 -15.11 6.28
C ALA A 69 -7.00 -16.60 6.28
N ALA A 70 -6.20 -17.07 5.33
CA ALA A 70 -5.79 -18.47 5.26
C ALA A 70 -4.84 -18.85 6.39
N GLU A 71 -4.06 -17.89 6.89
CA GLU A 71 -3.12 -18.13 7.99
C GLU A 71 -3.76 -18.04 9.37
N ALA A 72 -4.93 -17.43 9.43
CA ALA A 72 -5.63 -17.19 10.71
C ALA A 72 -6.35 -18.51 11.25
#